data_907d2e48caa9f22d53c757fd59260580
#
_entry.id   907d2e48caa9f22d53c757fd59260580
#
_cell.length_a   1.000
_cell.length_b   1.000
_cell.length_c   1.000
_cell.angle_alpha   90.00
_cell.angle_beta   90.00
_cell.angle_gamma   90.00
#
_symmetry.space_group_name_H-M   'P 1'
#
loop_
_entity.id
_entity.type
_entity.pdbx_description
1 polymer ?
#
loop_
_entity_poly.entity_id
_entity_poly.type
_entity_poly.pdbx_seq_one_letter_code
_entity_poly.pdbx_strand_id
1 'polypeptide(L)'
;MSFLLSLSKYIDAINEKIGLTVSWALLLAVLICSGNAIIRYAFNMSSNAWLEIQWYLFGAIFLLASSYTLRRNEHVRIDVIVGKLSKRTQVWIDLFGFLLFLLPATLLILYFAVPFAMESIRNQEVSSNAGGLIVWPAKALIPIGFLMLTMQGISELIKRAGFLMGKVEASAFEKQVATPEEEIEAIKAANQLN
;
A
#
# COMPACT_ATOMS: atom_id res chain seq x y z
N MET A 1 25.70 -3.97 -8.27
CA MET A 1 24.62 -4.81 -7.68
C MET A 1 24.44 -4.55 -6.19
N SER A 2 25.52 -4.46 -5.38
CA SER A 2 25.42 -4.12 -3.94
C SER A 2 24.66 -2.80 -3.68
N PHE A 3 24.97 -1.76 -4.45
CA PHE A 3 24.27 -0.47 -4.35
C PHE A 3 22.75 -0.58 -4.63
N LEU A 4 22.35 -1.30 -5.68
CA LEU A 4 20.94 -1.50 -6.03
C LEU A 4 20.19 -2.27 -4.93
N LEU A 5 20.84 -3.27 -4.34
CA LEU A 5 20.24 -4.03 -3.22
C LEU A 5 20.14 -3.17 -1.95
N SER A 6 21.09 -2.28 -1.69
CA SER A 6 20.98 -1.33 -0.57
C SER A 6 19.86 -0.34 -0.81
N LEU A 7 19.68 0.16 -2.04
CA LEU A 7 18.55 1.02 -2.41
C LEU A 7 17.20 0.31 -2.21
N SER A 8 17.11 -0.94 -2.68
CA SER A 8 15.91 -1.78 -2.49
C SER A 8 15.55 -1.91 -1.00
N LYS A 9 16.52 -2.22 -0.13
CA LYS A 9 16.30 -2.32 1.32
C LYS A 9 15.81 -1.01 1.93
N TYR A 10 16.32 0.12 1.47
CA TYR A 10 15.89 1.45 1.95
C TYR A 10 14.44 1.74 1.54
N ILE A 11 14.08 1.47 0.29
CA ILE A 11 12.70 1.60 -0.20
C ILE A 11 11.75 0.69 0.61
N ASP A 12 12.15 -0.56 0.81
CA ASP A 12 11.38 -1.53 1.59
C ASP A 12 11.14 -1.06 3.04
N ALA A 13 12.17 -0.50 3.69
CA ALA A 13 12.05 0.00 5.06
C ALA A 13 11.10 1.21 5.17
N ILE A 14 11.14 2.13 4.20
CA ILE A 14 10.23 3.27 4.14
C ILE A 14 8.79 2.79 3.98
N ASN A 15 8.54 1.92 2.99
CA ASN A 15 7.21 1.42 2.69
C ASN A 15 6.63 0.58 3.84
N GLU A 16 7.47 -0.18 4.55
CA GLU A 16 7.04 -0.89 5.75
C GLU A 16 6.59 0.05 6.86
N LYS A 17 7.43 1.05 7.18
CA LYS A 17 7.11 2.02 8.23
C LYS A 17 5.82 2.78 7.92
N ILE A 18 5.66 3.22 6.67
CA ILE A 18 4.45 3.94 6.22
C ILE A 18 3.25 3.01 6.28
N GLY A 19 3.33 1.78 5.77
CA GLY A 19 2.25 0.80 5.80
C GLY A 19 1.76 0.50 7.20
N LEU A 20 2.67 0.24 8.14
CA LEU A 20 2.35 0.01 9.55
C LEU A 20 1.70 1.24 10.20
N THR A 21 2.20 2.45 9.90
CA THR A 21 1.62 3.69 10.45
C THR A 21 0.21 3.93 9.90
N VAL A 22 0.03 3.73 8.61
CA VAL A 22 -1.27 3.92 7.92
C VAL A 22 -2.31 2.90 8.40
N SER A 23 -1.90 1.72 8.85
CA SER A 23 -2.83 0.73 9.43
C SER A 23 -3.59 1.29 10.65
N TRP A 24 -2.99 2.18 11.43
CA TRP A 24 -3.68 2.86 12.54
C TRP A 24 -4.74 3.86 12.06
N ALA A 25 -4.61 4.39 10.83
CA ALA A 25 -5.65 5.24 10.25
C ALA A 25 -6.96 4.48 10.02
N LEU A 26 -6.93 3.16 9.90
CA LEU A 26 -8.15 2.33 9.84
C LEU A 26 -8.95 2.42 11.14
N LEU A 27 -8.28 2.31 12.29
CA LEU A 27 -8.93 2.48 13.59
C LEU A 27 -9.55 3.87 13.72
N LEU A 28 -8.80 4.91 13.32
CA LEU A 28 -9.29 6.28 13.33
C LEU A 28 -10.52 6.45 12.42
N ALA A 29 -10.48 5.88 11.21
CA ALA A 29 -11.61 5.93 10.28
C ALA A 29 -12.86 5.25 10.85
N VAL A 30 -12.70 4.09 11.50
CA VAL A 30 -13.80 3.38 12.17
C VAL A 30 -14.39 4.20 13.32
N LEU A 31 -13.54 4.82 14.16
CA LEU A 31 -14.00 5.66 15.28
C LEU A 31 -14.77 6.88 14.79
N ILE A 32 -14.26 7.56 13.74
CA ILE A 32 -14.93 8.71 13.13
C ILE A 32 -16.27 8.29 12.51
N CYS A 33 -16.30 7.17 11.79
CA CYS A 33 -17.51 6.63 11.17
C CYS A 33 -18.58 6.30 12.22
N SER A 34 -18.20 5.58 13.28
CA SER A 34 -19.09 5.20 14.36
C SER A 34 -19.58 6.42 15.13
N GLY A 35 -18.69 7.37 15.44
CA GLY A 35 -19.04 8.62 16.11
C GLY A 35 -20.03 9.46 15.29
N ASN A 36 -19.77 9.59 13.98
CA ASN A 36 -20.69 10.31 13.08
C ASN A 36 -22.06 9.63 13.00
N ALA A 37 -22.09 8.30 12.97
CA ALA A 37 -23.35 7.54 12.98
C ALA A 37 -24.13 7.78 14.27
N ILE A 38 -23.48 7.75 15.44
CA ILE A 38 -24.12 8.00 16.74
C ILE A 38 -24.68 9.42 16.81
N ILE A 39 -23.88 10.44 16.43
CA ILE A 39 -24.31 11.84 16.44
C ILE A 39 -25.52 12.05 15.52
N ARG A 40 -25.45 11.46 14.33
CA ARG A 40 -26.56 11.53 13.37
C ARG A 40 -27.85 10.92 13.92
N TYR A 41 -27.74 9.77 14.59
CA TYR A 41 -28.91 9.05 15.09
C TYR A 41 -29.48 9.66 16.38
N ALA A 42 -28.61 10.10 17.32
CA ALA A 42 -29.02 10.64 18.60
C ALA A 42 -29.48 12.10 18.53
N PHE A 43 -28.85 12.91 17.65
CA PHE A 43 -29.05 14.36 17.62
C PHE A 43 -29.64 14.88 16.31
N ASN A 44 -29.90 14.02 15.32
CA ASN A 44 -30.30 14.39 13.96
C ASN A 44 -29.37 15.43 13.30
N MET A 45 -28.09 15.43 13.69
CA MET A 45 -27.06 16.31 13.15
C MET A 45 -26.19 15.53 12.18
N SER A 46 -25.91 16.13 11.01
CA SER A 46 -25.00 15.57 10.02
C SER A 46 -24.06 16.65 9.52
N SER A 47 -22.81 16.30 9.29
CA SER A 47 -21.80 17.19 8.71
C SER A 47 -21.13 16.52 7.52
N ASN A 48 -21.10 17.22 6.38
CA ASN A 48 -20.40 16.76 5.19
C ASN A 48 -18.89 16.64 5.44
N ALA A 49 -18.31 17.51 6.27
CA ALA A 49 -16.90 17.41 6.64
C ALA A 49 -16.54 16.07 7.30
N TRP A 50 -17.38 15.54 8.18
CA TRP A 50 -17.17 14.23 8.81
C TRP A 50 -17.26 13.07 7.81
N LEU A 51 -18.13 13.16 6.82
CA LEU A 51 -18.21 12.17 5.74
C LEU A 51 -16.98 12.24 4.83
N GLU A 52 -16.53 13.44 4.49
CA GLU A 52 -15.38 13.64 3.62
C GLU A 52 -14.06 13.20 4.26
N ILE A 53 -13.85 13.46 5.57
CA ILE A 53 -12.63 13.02 6.25
C ILE A 53 -12.53 11.47 6.28
N GLN A 54 -13.66 10.77 6.34
CA GLN A 54 -13.67 9.30 6.21
C GLN A 54 -13.16 8.86 4.84
N TRP A 55 -13.61 9.49 3.76
CA TRP A 55 -13.14 9.19 2.42
C TRP A 55 -11.65 9.52 2.25
N TYR A 56 -11.15 10.59 2.85
CA TYR A 56 -9.73 10.95 2.84
C TYR A 56 -8.90 9.89 3.56
N LEU A 57 -9.36 9.42 4.71
CA LEU A 57 -8.69 8.36 5.45
C LEU A 57 -8.70 7.03 4.68
N PHE A 58 -9.82 6.63 4.10
CA PHE A 58 -9.87 5.42 3.27
C PHE A 58 -8.98 5.55 2.02
N GLY A 59 -8.97 6.71 1.38
CA GLY A 59 -8.07 7.00 0.26
C GLY A 59 -6.60 6.91 0.67
N ALA A 60 -6.24 7.48 1.83
CA ALA A 60 -4.89 7.39 2.38
C ALA A 60 -4.48 5.94 2.66
N ILE A 61 -5.34 5.17 3.33
CA ILE A 61 -5.11 3.76 3.64
C ILE A 61 -4.87 2.98 2.33
N PHE A 62 -5.77 3.09 1.38
CA PHE A 62 -5.69 2.35 0.12
C PHE A 62 -4.44 2.70 -0.68
N LEU A 63 -4.16 3.99 -0.86
CA LEU A 63 -3.06 4.45 -1.70
C LEU A 63 -1.69 4.22 -1.07
N LEU A 64 -1.54 4.51 0.24
CA LEU A 64 -0.24 4.40 0.91
C LEU A 64 0.08 2.96 1.32
N ALA A 65 -0.93 2.14 1.66
CA ALA A 65 -0.69 0.74 1.99
C ALA A 65 -0.46 -0.15 0.75
N SER A 66 -0.79 0.31 -0.47
CA SER A 66 -0.61 -0.49 -1.70
C SER A 66 0.84 -0.92 -1.91
N SER A 67 1.81 -0.04 -1.64
CA SER A 67 3.24 -0.35 -1.72
C SER A 67 3.69 -1.37 -0.67
N TYR A 68 3.15 -1.30 0.54
CA TYR A 68 3.38 -2.27 1.62
C TYR A 68 2.83 -3.64 1.26
N THR A 69 1.60 -3.70 0.72
CA THR A 69 0.96 -4.94 0.26
C THR A 69 1.75 -5.58 -0.89
N LEU A 70 2.29 -4.77 -1.81
CA LEU A 70 3.18 -5.25 -2.87
C LEU A 70 4.45 -5.87 -2.30
N ARG A 71 5.09 -5.22 -1.34
CA ARG A 71 6.29 -5.71 -0.66
C ARG A 71 6.05 -7.03 0.06
N ARG A 72 4.91 -7.16 0.75
CA ARG A 72 4.51 -8.39 1.46
C ARG A 72 4.08 -9.53 0.55
N ASN A 73 4.01 -9.26 -0.76
CA ASN A 73 3.51 -10.23 -1.74
C ASN A 73 2.10 -10.76 -1.40
N GLU A 74 1.26 -9.90 -0.84
CA GLU A 74 -0.10 -10.21 -0.38
C GLU A 74 -1.18 -9.91 -1.42
N HIS A 75 -0.79 -9.48 -2.63
CA HIS A 75 -1.74 -9.33 -3.74
C HIS A 75 -2.33 -10.67 -4.13
N VAL A 76 -3.62 -10.67 -4.43
CA VAL A 76 -4.32 -11.86 -4.94
C VAL A 76 -3.66 -12.32 -6.24
N ARG A 77 -3.12 -13.53 -6.25
CA ARG A 77 -2.49 -14.15 -7.42
C ARG A 77 -3.27 -15.40 -7.81
N ILE A 78 -3.22 -15.73 -9.08
CA ILE A 78 -3.75 -17.01 -9.58
C ILE A 78 -2.66 -18.08 -9.35
N ASP A 79 -2.42 -18.43 -8.10
CA ASP A 79 -1.35 -19.39 -7.72
C ASP A 79 -1.62 -20.81 -8.18
N VAL A 80 -2.86 -21.14 -8.55
CA VAL A 80 -3.27 -22.47 -9.03
C VAL A 80 -2.48 -22.90 -10.27
N ILE A 81 -2.14 -21.97 -11.15
CA ILE A 81 -1.36 -22.24 -12.36
C ILE A 81 0.12 -21.95 -12.09
N VAL A 82 0.43 -20.75 -11.60
CA VAL A 82 1.80 -20.27 -11.42
C VAL A 82 2.54 -21.07 -10.34
N GLY A 83 1.86 -21.52 -9.28
CA GLY A 83 2.43 -22.31 -8.20
C GLY A 83 2.98 -23.68 -8.63
N LYS A 84 2.53 -24.22 -9.78
CA LYS A 84 3.02 -25.48 -10.35
C LYS A 84 4.32 -25.32 -11.15
N LEU A 85 4.72 -24.10 -11.46
CA LEU A 85 5.91 -23.80 -12.25
C LEU A 85 7.16 -23.74 -11.38
N SER A 86 8.33 -23.93 -12.01
CA SER A 86 9.61 -23.79 -11.31
C SER A 86 9.74 -22.36 -10.74
N LYS A 87 10.40 -22.20 -9.59
CA LYS A 87 10.64 -20.87 -8.97
C LYS A 87 11.25 -19.87 -9.95
N ARG A 88 12.21 -20.32 -10.76
CA ARG A 88 12.85 -19.47 -11.76
C ARG A 88 11.87 -18.97 -12.82
N THR A 89 10.93 -19.81 -13.24
CA THR A 89 9.86 -19.43 -14.18
C THR A 89 8.89 -18.44 -13.55
N GLN A 90 8.49 -18.67 -12.28
CA GLN A 90 7.65 -17.73 -11.52
C GLN A 90 8.29 -16.34 -11.45
N VAL A 91 9.59 -16.28 -11.13
CA VAL A 91 10.33 -15.01 -11.06
C VAL A 91 10.40 -14.30 -12.42
N TRP A 92 10.53 -15.04 -13.52
CA TRP A 92 10.46 -14.44 -14.87
C TRP A 92 9.09 -13.85 -15.17
N ILE A 93 8.01 -14.57 -14.83
CA ILE A 93 6.64 -14.07 -15.01
C ILE A 93 6.43 -12.79 -14.21
N ASP A 94 6.83 -12.77 -12.94
CA ASP A 94 6.76 -11.60 -12.09
C ASP A 94 7.55 -10.41 -12.66
N LEU A 95 8.77 -10.66 -13.14
CA LEU A 95 9.64 -9.62 -13.69
C LEU A 95 9.01 -8.97 -14.93
N PHE A 96 8.45 -9.78 -15.83
CA PHE A 96 7.70 -9.27 -16.98
C PHE A 96 6.44 -8.52 -16.54
N GLY A 97 5.70 -9.04 -15.57
CA GLY A 97 4.51 -8.40 -15.03
C GLY A 97 4.81 -7.02 -14.45
N PHE A 98 5.86 -6.89 -13.66
CA PHE A 98 6.27 -5.59 -13.11
C PHE A 98 6.78 -4.63 -14.18
N LEU A 99 7.57 -5.12 -15.12
CA LEU A 99 8.19 -4.26 -16.14
C LEU A 99 7.17 -3.78 -17.19
N LEU A 100 6.26 -4.65 -17.64
CA LEU A 100 5.35 -4.36 -18.75
C LEU A 100 3.97 -3.86 -18.31
N PHE A 101 3.55 -4.18 -17.09
CA PHE A 101 2.22 -3.79 -16.61
C PHE A 101 2.30 -2.84 -15.42
N LEU A 102 2.96 -3.23 -14.32
CA LEU A 102 2.95 -2.42 -13.10
C LEU A 102 3.62 -1.06 -13.32
N LEU A 103 4.88 -1.04 -13.77
CA LEU A 103 5.63 0.21 -13.94
C LEU A 103 5.00 1.15 -14.99
N PRO A 104 4.62 0.70 -16.20
CA PRO A 104 3.97 1.60 -17.14
C PRO A 104 2.65 2.14 -16.62
N ALA A 105 1.83 1.33 -15.96
CA ALA A 105 0.55 1.75 -15.40
C ALA A 105 0.75 2.79 -14.27
N THR A 106 1.64 2.51 -13.32
CA THR A 106 1.89 3.43 -12.19
C THR A 106 2.53 4.74 -12.65
N LEU A 107 3.45 4.70 -13.60
CA LEU A 107 4.07 5.89 -14.19
C LEU A 107 3.07 6.73 -14.98
N LEU A 108 2.18 6.08 -15.75
CA LEU A 108 1.13 6.77 -16.49
C LEU A 108 0.16 7.49 -15.53
N ILE A 109 -0.27 6.80 -14.48
CA ILE A 109 -1.15 7.41 -13.47
C ILE A 109 -0.42 8.55 -12.76
N LEU A 110 0.85 8.36 -12.39
CA LEU A 110 1.65 9.39 -11.74
C LEU A 110 1.79 10.65 -12.63
N TYR A 111 2.00 10.46 -13.94
CA TYR A 111 2.09 11.54 -14.90
C TYR A 111 0.84 12.43 -14.92
N PHE A 112 -0.35 11.85 -14.86
CA PHE A 112 -1.62 12.61 -14.82
C PHE A 112 -1.99 13.08 -13.41
N ALA A 113 -1.61 12.34 -12.37
CA ALA A 113 -1.96 12.66 -10.98
C ALA A 113 -1.21 13.89 -10.46
N VAL A 114 0.06 14.09 -10.89
CA VAL A 114 0.85 15.26 -10.45
C VAL A 114 0.21 16.58 -10.86
N PRO A 115 -0.08 16.86 -12.16
CA PRO A 115 -0.73 18.11 -12.53
C PRO A 115 -2.12 18.26 -11.91
N PHE A 116 -2.88 17.18 -11.81
CA PHE A 116 -4.20 17.17 -11.17
C PHE A 116 -4.16 17.61 -9.70
N ALA A 117 -3.19 17.10 -8.92
CA ALA A 117 -3.00 17.52 -7.53
C ALA A 117 -2.48 18.97 -7.43
N MET A 118 -1.53 19.35 -8.31
CA MET A 118 -0.97 20.70 -8.32
C MET A 118 -2.00 21.76 -8.65
N GLU A 119 -2.91 21.50 -9.58
CA GLU A 119 -4.00 22.40 -9.91
C GLU A 119 -4.94 22.61 -8.72
N SER A 120 -5.31 21.54 -8.03
CA SER A 120 -6.13 21.59 -6.82
C SER A 120 -5.47 22.41 -5.70
N ILE A 121 -4.15 22.26 -5.53
CA ILE A 121 -3.37 23.05 -4.56
C ILE A 121 -3.35 24.55 -4.95
N ARG A 122 -3.11 24.86 -6.23
CA ARG A 122 -3.05 26.25 -6.71
C ARG A 122 -4.39 26.96 -6.56
N ASN A 123 -5.48 26.26 -6.86
CA ASN A 123 -6.83 26.81 -6.81
C ASN A 123 -7.43 26.76 -5.40
N GLN A 124 -6.70 26.24 -4.39
CA GLN A 124 -7.21 26.06 -3.03
C GLN A 124 -8.59 25.40 -3.03
N GLU A 125 -8.72 24.33 -3.81
CA GLU A 125 -9.99 23.69 -4.11
C GLU A 125 -10.70 23.23 -2.85
N VAL A 126 -11.96 23.61 -2.71
CA VAL A 126 -12.85 23.25 -1.61
C VAL A 126 -13.96 22.36 -2.15
N SER A 127 -14.47 21.49 -1.31
CA SER A 127 -15.60 20.62 -1.65
C SER A 127 -16.83 21.44 -2.08
N SER A 128 -17.55 20.92 -3.05
CA SER A 128 -18.84 21.48 -3.48
C SER A 128 -19.98 21.25 -2.48
N ASN A 129 -19.76 20.41 -1.48
CA ASN A 129 -20.74 20.13 -0.44
C ASN A 129 -20.78 21.27 0.59
N ALA A 130 -21.98 21.63 1.06
CA ALA A 130 -22.12 22.63 2.11
C ALA A 130 -21.39 22.22 3.40
N GLY A 131 -20.43 23.05 3.84
CA GLY A 131 -19.58 22.75 5.00
C GLY A 131 -18.56 21.65 4.77
N GLY A 132 -18.21 21.35 3.50
CA GLY A 132 -17.19 20.37 3.13
C GLY A 132 -15.76 20.86 3.38
N LEU A 133 -14.80 19.96 3.18
CA LEU A 133 -13.38 20.17 3.45
C LEU A 133 -12.60 20.68 2.23
N ILE A 134 -11.36 21.08 2.45
CA ILE A 134 -10.38 21.37 1.41
C ILE A 134 -10.01 20.06 0.70
N VAL A 135 -10.13 19.99 -0.63
CA VAL A 135 -10.00 18.76 -1.43
C VAL A 135 -8.55 18.41 -1.76
N TRP A 136 -7.66 19.40 -1.86
CA TRP A 136 -6.29 19.19 -2.32
C TRP A 136 -5.50 18.13 -1.50
N PRO A 137 -5.71 17.94 -0.16
CA PRO A 137 -4.97 16.90 0.56
C PRO A 137 -5.33 15.49 0.09
N ALA A 138 -6.61 15.23 -0.21
CA ALA A 138 -7.06 13.95 -0.76
C ALA A 138 -6.48 13.71 -2.16
N LYS A 139 -6.46 14.75 -3.02
CA LYS A 139 -5.86 14.66 -4.35
C LYS A 139 -4.35 14.46 -4.31
N ALA A 140 -3.65 15.06 -3.34
CA ALA A 140 -2.20 14.88 -3.17
C ALA A 140 -1.82 13.44 -2.76
N LEU A 141 -2.71 12.70 -2.10
CA LEU A 141 -2.46 11.29 -1.77
C LEU A 141 -2.29 10.41 -3.03
N ILE A 142 -2.92 10.79 -4.15
CA ILE A 142 -2.85 9.99 -5.39
C ILE A 142 -1.40 9.94 -5.92
N PRO A 143 -0.74 11.05 -6.26
CA PRO A 143 0.63 11.00 -6.75
C PRO A 143 1.60 10.46 -5.70
N ILE A 144 1.39 10.71 -4.40
CA ILE A 144 2.25 10.16 -3.33
C ILE A 144 2.13 8.64 -3.29
N GLY A 145 0.93 8.08 -3.27
CA GLY A 145 0.71 6.63 -3.24
C GLY A 145 1.26 5.93 -4.49
N PHE A 146 1.02 6.49 -5.68
CA PHE A 146 1.55 5.91 -6.92
C PHE A 146 3.07 6.08 -7.05
N LEU A 147 3.67 7.13 -6.50
CA LEU A 147 5.13 7.26 -6.41
C LEU A 147 5.71 6.15 -5.51
N MET A 148 5.12 5.93 -4.34
CA MET A 148 5.54 4.87 -3.43
C MET A 148 5.40 3.49 -4.07
N LEU A 149 4.28 3.23 -4.76
CA LEU A 149 4.05 1.97 -5.46
C LEU A 149 5.04 1.77 -6.61
N THR A 150 5.37 2.82 -7.36
CA THR A 150 6.40 2.77 -8.42
C THR A 150 7.78 2.45 -7.82
N MET A 151 8.17 3.12 -6.73
CA MET A 151 9.44 2.83 -6.04
C MET A 151 9.48 1.39 -5.54
N GLN A 152 8.38 0.88 -4.98
CA GLN A 152 8.31 -0.52 -4.55
C GLN A 152 8.39 -1.48 -5.73
N GLY A 153 7.74 -1.18 -6.86
CA GLY A 153 7.86 -1.97 -8.08
C GLY A 153 9.30 -2.08 -8.57
N ILE A 154 10.06 -0.98 -8.52
CA ILE A 154 11.50 -0.97 -8.84
C ILE A 154 12.29 -1.83 -7.83
N SER A 155 12.00 -1.72 -6.54
CA SER A 155 12.62 -2.55 -5.50
C SER A 155 12.39 -4.05 -5.78
N GLU A 156 11.16 -4.42 -6.12
CA GLU A 156 10.79 -5.79 -6.43
C GLU A 156 11.50 -6.32 -7.70
N LEU A 157 11.66 -5.48 -8.72
CA LEU A 157 12.46 -5.83 -9.90
C LEU A 157 13.93 -6.09 -9.56
N ILE A 158 14.53 -5.24 -8.72
CA ILE A 158 15.94 -5.39 -8.30
C ILE A 158 16.11 -6.72 -7.54
N LYS A 159 15.22 -7.07 -6.64
CA LYS A 159 15.27 -8.34 -5.86
C LYS A 159 15.16 -9.55 -6.78
N ARG A 160 14.19 -9.56 -7.69
CA ARG A 160 13.98 -10.66 -8.64
C ARG A 160 15.12 -10.82 -9.64
N ALA A 161 15.64 -9.71 -10.17
CA ALA A 161 16.84 -9.74 -11.00
C ALA A 161 18.07 -10.25 -10.20
N GLY A 162 18.20 -9.86 -8.94
CA GLY A 162 19.24 -10.35 -8.03
C GLY A 162 19.16 -11.86 -7.79
N PHE A 163 17.95 -12.41 -7.65
CA PHE A 163 17.73 -13.85 -7.54
C PHE A 163 18.13 -14.61 -8.81
N LEU A 164 17.76 -14.12 -9.98
CA LEU A 164 18.15 -14.75 -11.26
C LEU A 164 19.67 -14.78 -11.46
N MET A 165 20.38 -13.81 -10.87
CA MET A 165 21.85 -13.73 -10.86
C MET A 165 22.51 -14.52 -9.71
N GLY A 166 21.73 -15.22 -8.86
CA GLY A 166 22.25 -15.99 -7.72
C GLY A 166 22.81 -15.14 -6.56
N LYS A 167 22.44 -13.86 -6.47
CA LYS A 167 22.92 -12.90 -5.44
C LYS A 167 21.91 -12.65 -4.32
N VAL A 168 20.68 -13.10 -4.46
CA VAL A 168 19.57 -12.90 -3.53
C VAL A 168 18.81 -14.21 -3.41
N GLU A 169 18.42 -14.58 -2.21
CA GLU A 169 17.58 -15.74 -1.96
C GLU A 169 16.10 -15.43 -2.25
N ALA A 170 15.31 -16.48 -2.53
CA ALA A 170 13.88 -16.35 -2.79
C ALA A 170 13.11 -15.77 -1.58
N SER A 171 13.55 -16.02 -0.37
CA SER A 171 13.03 -15.50 0.88
C SER A 171 12.92 -13.97 0.93
N ALA A 172 13.73 -13.25 0.13
CA ALA A 172 13.72 -11.78 0.09
C ALA A 172 12.46 -11.17 -0.54
N PHE A 173 11.66 -11.95 -1.28
CA PHE A 173 10.44 -11.51 -1.97
C PHE A 173 9.29 -12.53 -1.91
N GLU A 174 9.48 -13.65 -1.22
CA GLU A 174 8.39 -14.59 -0.94
C GLU A 174 7.51 -14.08 0.20
N LYS A 175 6.25 -14.51 0.19
CA LYS A 175 5.34 -14.27 1.30
C LYS A 175 5.92 -14.96 2.54
N GLN A 176 6.14 -14.20 3.59
CA GLN A 176 6.46 -14.76 4.91
C GLN A 176 5.17 -15.39 5.47
N VAL A 177 4.91 -16.61 5.08
CA VAL A 177 3.87 -17.42 5.74
C VAL A 177 4.55 -17.99 6.98
N ALA A 178 4.05 -17.63 8.15
CA ALA A 178 4.50 -18.30 9.38
C ALA A 178 4.32 -19.82 9.21
N THR A 179 5.32 -20.59 9.53
CA THR A 179 5.18 -22.03 9.49
C THR A 179 4.16 -22.44 10.56
N PRO A 180 3.43 -23.56 10.38
CA PRO A 180 2.50 -24.04 11.40
C PRO A 180 3.16 -24.17 12.80
N GLU A 181 4.46 -24.45 12.83
CA GLU A 181 5.24 -24.51 14.08
C GLU A 181 5.44 -23.14 14.71
N GLU A 182 5.75 -22.10 13.91
CA GLU A 182 5.86 -20.72 14.39
C GLU A 182 4.50 -20.16 14.86
N GLU A 183 3.41 -20.51 14.20
CA GLU A 183 2.05 -20.15 14.66
C GLU A 183 1.71 -20.82 15.99
N ILE A 184 2.05 -22.10 16.15
CA ILE A 184 1.84 -22.86 17.40
C ILE A 184 2.70 -22.25 18.52
N GLU A 185 3.95 -21.88 18.25
CA GLU A 185 4.82 -21.23 19.25
C GLU A 185 4.29 -19.86 19.65
N ALA A 186 3.83 -19.05 18.68
CA ALA A 186 3.22 -17.76 18.95
C ALA A 186 1.96 -17.88 19.82
N ILE A 187 1.10 -18.87 19.53
CA ILE A 187 -0.10 -19.16 20.35
C ILE A 187 0.29 -19.63 21.76
N LYS A 188 1.30 -20.50 21.89
CA LYS A 188 1.78 -20.93 23.20
C LYS A 188 2.37 -19.80 24.02
N ALA A 189 3.15 -18.91 23.39
CA ALA A 189 3.70 -17.73 24.05
C ALA A 189 2.59 -16.75 24.51
N ALA A 190 1.55 -16.54 23.69
CA ALA A 190 0.41 -15.71 24.05
C ALA A 190 -0.41 -16.30 25.23
N ASN A 191 -0.54 -17.62 25.29
CA ASN A 191 -1.25 -18.30 26.38
C ASN A 191 -0.44 -18.40 27.69
N GLN A 192 0.88 -18.21 27.66
CA GLN A 192 1.72 -18.15 28.87
C GLN A 192 1.75 -16.75 29.51
N LEU A 193 1.21 -15.75 28.85
CA LEU A 193 1.13 -14.37 29.35
C LEU A 193 -0.21 -14.05 30.03
N ASN A 194 -1.16 -14.99 30.04
CA ASN A 194 -2.42 -14.97 30.78
C ASN A 194 -2.42 -16.01 31.91
#